data_d54c87695e1b29ce8ba28d5b65d1bf6d
#
_entry.id   d54c87695e1b29ce8ba28d5b65d1bf6d
#
_cell.length_a   1.000
_cell.length_b   1.000
_cell.length_c   1.000
_cell.angle_alpha   90.00
_cell.angle_beta   90.00
_cell.angle_gamma   90.00
#
_symmetry.space_group_name_H-M   'P 1'
#
loop_
_entity.id
_entity.type
_entity.pdbx_description
1 polymer ?
#
loop_
_entity_poly.entity_id
_entity_poly.type
_entity_poly.pdbx_seq_one_letter_code
_entity_poly.pdbx_strand_id
1 'polypeptide(L)'
;MALIWPYLVLIILGFGWGLTIPLTVISVKTGFGHLGIIFWQFFIIVVVFGLRQIFLHKKLSLEKSSLRVFCVIAFIGTIFPNSASLIAASYLPGGILSILIATVPMFAFPIALLFGIDKFGFLHLLGIIFGFLGVYLLIAPKAALPDPSVAWVIPIALIAPMFYGLEGNFVAKFGTGNSSPIEVLLGASVIGCFVTFPLPLL
;
A
#
# COMPACT_ATOMS: atom_id res chain seq x y z
N MET A 1 24.59 -16.60 -14.29
CA MET A 1 23.10 -16.67 -14.31
C MET A 1 22.44 -16.30 -12.97
N ALA A 2 22.99 -16.64 -11.81
CA ALA A 2 22.38 -16.33 -10.49
C ALA A 2 22.26 -14.82 -10.18
N LEU A 3 23.12 -13.96 -10.75
CA LEU A 3 23.14 -12.53 -10.47
C LEU A 3 22.04 -11.73 -11.19
N ILE A 4 21.54 -12.22 -12.32
CA ILE A 4 20.54 -11.52 -13.16
C ILE A 4 19.11 -11.75 -12.63
N TRP A 5 18.85 -12.90 -12.01
CA TRP A 5 17.54 -13.30 -11.54
C TRP A 5 16.88 -12.30 -10.56
N PRO A 6 17.57 -11.80 -9.52
CA PRO A 6 16.98 -10.80 -8.62
C PRO A 6 16.56 -9.51 -9.33
N TYR A 7 17.34 -9.05 -10.31
CA TYR A 7 17.02 -7.85 -11.08
C TYR A 7 15.77 -8.05 -11.96
N LEU A 8 15.65 -9.22 -12.61
CA LEU A 8 14.45 -9.55 -13.40
C LEU A 8 13.20 -9.60 -12.51
N VAL A 9 13.30 -10.20 -11.32
CA VAL A 9 12.20 -10.25 -10.36
C VAL A 9 11.81 -8.83 -9.93
N LEU A 10 12.77 -7.95 -9.63
CA LEU A 10 12.52 -6.57 -9.26
C LEU A 10 11.83 -5.78 -10.39
N ILE A 11 12.26 -5.97 -11.63
CA ILE A 11 11.63 -5.33 -12.81
C ILE A 11 10.19 -5.81 -12.96
N ILE A 12 9.93 -7.10 -12.87
CA ILE A 12 8.57 -7.66 -13.00
C ILE A 12 7.67 -7.14 -11.87
N LEU A 13 8.17 -7.14 -10.62
CA LEU A 13 7.42 -6.64 -9.47
C LEU A 13 7.16 -5.13 -9.59
N GLY A 14 8.17 -4.35 -10.01
CA GLY A 14 8.03 -2.92 -10.21
C GLY A 14 7.04 -2.57 -11.32
N PHE A 15 7.09 -3.30 -12.44
CA PHE A 15 6.12 -3.17 -13.53
C PHE A 15 4.70 -3.54 -13.08
N GLY A 16 4.55 -4.69 -12.39
CA GLY A 16 3.27 -5.13 -11.84
C GLY A 16 2.68 -4.11 -10.86
N TRP A 17 3.51 -3.57 -9.97
CA TRP A 17 3.05 -2.54 -9.03
C TRP A 17 2.71 -1.22 -9.74
N GLY A 18 3.52 -0.80 -10.72
CA GLY A 18 3.24 0.39 -11.53
C GLY A 18 1.91 0.34 -12.28
N LEU A 19 1.49 -0.85 -12.72
CA LEU A 19 0.19 -1.06 -13.37
C LEU A 19 -1.00 -0.86 -12.42
N THR A 20 -0.81 -0.98 -11.10
CA THR A 20 -1.90 -0.81 -10.14
C THR A 20 -2.48 0.59 -10.16
N ILE A 21 -1.67 1.61 -10.42
CA ILE A 21 -2.12 3.02 -10.41
C ILE A 21 -3.11 3.31 -11.55
N PRO A 22 -2.79 3.04 -12.84
CA PRO A 22 -3.77 3.25 -13.91
C PRO A 22 -5.01 2.37 -13.74
N LEU A 23 -4.87 1.14 -13.25
CA LEU A 23 -6.01 0.27 -12.94
C LEU A 23 -6.89 0.84 -11.83
N THR A 24 -6.30 1.44 -10.80
CA THR A 24 -7.03 2.15 -9.74
C THR A 24 -7.85 3.30 -10.31
N VAL A 25 -7.26 4.13 -11.17
CA VAL A 25 -7.97 5.24 -11.83
C VAL A 25 -9.12 4.75 -12.72
N ILE A 26 -8.93 3.62 -13.40
CA ILE A 26 -9.99 3.02 -14.22
C ILE A 26 -11.11 2.47 -13.33
N SER A 27 -10.77 1.77 -12.25
CA SER A 27 -11.75 1.10 -11.38
C SER A 27 -12.67 2.08 -10.66
N VAL A 28 -12.18 3.26 -10.24
CA VAL A 28 -13.04 4.26 -9.59
C VAL A 28 -14.06 4.89 -10.56
N LYS A 29 -13.80 4.84 -11.86
CA LYS A 29 -14.73 5.34 -12.89
C LYS A 29 -15.91 4.39 -13.15
N THR A 30 -15.87 3.17 -12.64
CA THR A 30 -16.95 2.19 -12.81
C THR A 30 -18.16 2.45 -11.91
N GLY A 31 -18.07 3.41 -10.97
CA GLY A 31 -19.14 3.75 -10.04
C GLY A 31 -19.23 2.86 -8.80
N PHE A 32 -18.34 1.87 -8.66
CA PHE A 32 -18.27 1.08 -7.43
C PHE A 32 -17.64 1.87 -6.29
N GLY A 33 -18.20 1.75 -5.09
CA GLY A 33 -17.63 2.34 -3.88
C GLY A 33 -16.22 1.81 -3.59
N HIS A 34 -15.35 2.67 -3.06
CA HIS A 34 -13.95 2.31 -2.80
C HIS A 34 -13.80 1.08 -1.88
N LEU A 35 -14.68 0.91 -0.89
CA LEU A 35 -14.66 -0.25 0.00
C LEU A 35 -15.11 -1.54 -0.70
N GLY A 36 -16.01 -1.44 -1.69
CA GLY A 36 -16.39 -2.57 -2.53
C GLY A 36 -15.22 -3.06 -3.39
N ILE A 37 -14.43 -2.14 -3.95
CA ILE A 37 -13.23 -2.49 -4.71
C ILE A 37 -12.22 -3.20 -3.81
N ILE A 38 -12.00 -2.70 -2.58
CA ILE A 38 -11.09 -3.32 -1.60
C ILE A 38 -11.59 -4.71 -1.18
N PHE A 39 -12.89 -4.88 -0.99
CA PHE A 39 -13.48 -6.19 -0.70
C PHE A 39 -13.15 -7.20 -1.79
N TRP A 40 -13.38 -6.87 -3.06
CA TRP A 40 -13.08 -7.78 -4.16
C TRP A 40 -11.59 -8.09 -4.31
N GLN A 41 -10.70 -7.13 -4.02
CA GLN A 41 -9.26 -7.39 -3.95
C GLN A 41 -8.94 -8.45 -2.89
N PHE A 42 -9.44 -8.30 -1.67
CA PHE A 42 -9.26 -9.29 -0.61
C PHE A 42 -9.87 -10.63 -0.97
N PHE A 43 -11.09 -10.63 -1.52
CA PHE A 43 -11.80 -11.85 -1.87
C PHE A 43 -11.02 -12.70 -2.90
N ILE A 44 -10.49 -12.07 -3.94
CA ILE A 44 -9.67 -12.76 -4.94
C ILE A 44 -8.43 -13.37 -4.29
N ILE A 45 -7.76 -12.63 -3.40
CA ILE A 45 -6.58 -13.12 -2.67
C ILE A 45 -6.95 -14.33 -1.81
N VAL A 46 -8.08 -14.26 -1.08
CA VAL A 46 -8.58 -15.36 -0.24
C VAL A 46 -8.86 -16.60 -1.09
N VAL A 47 -9.50 -16.45 -2.23
CA VAL A 47 -9.79 -17.58 -3.13
C VAL A 47 -8.50 -18.18 -3.68
N VAL A 48 -7.62 -17.38 -4.26
CA VAL A 48 -6.40 -17.88 -4.92
C VAL A 48 -5.44 -18.51 -3.92
N PHE A 49 -5.10 -17.81 -2.83
CA PHE A 49 -4.14 -18.32 -1.84
C PHE A 49 -4.77 -19.31 -0.87
N GLY A 50 -6.08 -19.21 -0.62
CA GLY A 50 -6.83 -20.21 0.16
C GLY A 50 -6.84 -21.56 -0.55
N LEU A 51 -7.20 -21.61 -1.83
CA LEU A 51 -7.12 -22.84 -2.64
C LEU A 51 -5.70 -23.39 -2.65
N ARG A 52 -4.66 -22.54 -2.86
CA ARG A 52 -3.28 -22.98 -2.79
C ARG A 52 -2.91 -23.62 -1.46
N GLN A 53 -3.35 -23.05 -0.32
CA GLN A 53 -3.07 -23.63 1.00
C GLN A 53 -3.78 -24.97 1.19
N ILE A 54 -5.02 -25.10 0.71
CA ILE A 54 -5.78 -26.37 0.74
C ILE A 54 -5.03 -27.45 -0.08
N PHE A 55 -4.63 -27.15 -1.32
CA PHE A 55 -3.88 -28.08 -2.16
C PHE A 55 -2.52 -28.51 -1.58
N LEU A 56 -1.86 -27.61 -0.86
CA LEU A 56 -0.58 -27.89 -0.20
C LEU A 56 -0.74 -28.47 1.22
N HIS A 57 -1.95 -28.75 1.67
CA HIS A 57 -2.29 -29.24 3.02
C HIS A 57 -1.68 -28.39 4.14
N LYS A 58 -1.49 -27.09 3.89
CA LYS A 58 -0.96 -26.14 4.87
C LYS A 58 -2.09 -25.46 5.63
N LYS A 59 -1.92 -25.35 6.95
CA LYS A 59 -2.88 -24.66 7.83
C LYS A 59 -2.43 -23.22 8.04
N LEU A 60 -3.40 -22.30 8.12
CA LEU A 60 -3.15 -20.92 8.53
C LEU A 60 -2.85 -20.91 10.05
N SER A 61 -1.79 -20.22 10.44
CA SER A 61 -1.48 -20.04 11.87
C SER A 61 -2.53 -19.14 12.54
N LEU A 62 -3.16 -19.64 13.61
CA LEU A 62 -4.12 -18.88 14.42
C LEU A 62 -3.52 -18.43 15.75
N GLU A 63 -2.19 -18.44 15.88
CA GLU A 63 -1.50 -17.92 17.05
C GLU A 63 -1.78 -16.42 17.23
N LYS A 64 -1.83 -15.96 18.49
CA LYS A 64 -2.07 -14.54 18.80
C LYS A 64 -1.05 -13.61 18.15
N SER A 65 0.20 -14.03 17.99
CA SER A 65 1.25 -13.31 17.30
C SER A 65 0.91 -13.09 15.83
N SER A 66 0.53 -14.18 15.13
CA SER A 66 0.13 -14.14 13.72
C SER A 66 -1.14 -13.33 13.49
N LEU A 67 -2.16 -13.52 14.34
CA LEU A 67 -3.42 -12.76 14.24
C LEU A 67 -3.20 -11.25 14.40
N ARG A 68 -2.31 -10.81 15.31
CA ARG A 68 -1.95 -9.39 15.43
C ARG A 68 -1.36 -8.86 14.14
N VAL A 69 -0.43 -9.58 13.52
CA VAL A 69 0.18 -9.20 12.25
C VAL A 69 -0.88 -9.14 11.15
N PHE A 70 -1.76 -10.14 11.05
CA PHE A 70 -2.84 -10.16 10.06
C PHE A 70 -3.77 -8.94 10.21
N CYS A 71 -4.16 -8.59 11.45
CA CYS A 71 -4.95 -7.39 11.71
C CYS A 71 -4.21 -6.12 11.28
N VAL A 72 -2.95 -5.96 11.71
CA VAL A 72 -2.16 -4.77 11.37
C VAL A 72 -2.02 -4.62 9.86
N ILE A 73 -1.64 -5.69 9.16
CA ILE A 73 -1.48 -5.65 7.70
C ILE A 73 -2.83 -5.41 6.99
N ALA A 74 -3.93 -5.99 7.46
CA ALA A 74 -5.25 -5.74 6.87
C ALA A 74 -5.62 -4.26 6.92
N PHE A 75 -5.43 -3.58 8.06
CA PHE A 75 -5.81 -2.18 8.22
C PHE A 75 -4.74 -1.23 7.67
N ILE A 76 -3.50 -1.36 8.13
CA ILE A 76 -2.41 -0.42 7.85
C ILE A 76 -1.81 -0.68 6.46
N GLY A 77 -1.71 -1.94 6.04
CA GLY A 77 -1.15 -2.30 4.74
C GLY A 77 -2.15 -2.23 3.58
N THR A 78 -3.47 -2.30 3.85
CA THR A 78 -4.44 -2.39 2.76
C THR A 78 -5.63 -1.45 2.92
N ILE A 79 -6.45 -1.59 3.97
CA ILE A 79 -7.74 -0.86 4.05
C ILE A 79 -7.50 0.66 4.03
N PHE A 80 -6.69 1.19 4.93
CA PHE A 80 -6.47 2.63 5.01
C PHE A 80 -5.74 3.20 3.79
N PRO A 81 -4.58 2.64 3.35
CA PRO A 81 -3.87 3.20 2.21
C PRO A 81 -4.64 3.04 0.90
N ASN A 82 -5.30 1.91 0.66
CA ASN A 82 -6.08 1.73 -0.56
C ASN A 82 -7.33 2.59 -0.58
N SER A 83 -8.02 2.77 0.57
CA SER A 83 -9.15 3.72 0.65
C SER A 83 -8.72 5.13 0.30
N ALA A 84 -7.60 5.60 0.87
CA ALA A 84 -7.06 6.92 0.56
C ALA A 84 -6.68 7.05 -0.93
N SER A 85 -6.01 6.03 -1.48
CA SER A 85 -5.62 6.01 -2.90
C SER A 85 -6.82 5.99 -3.83
N LEU A 86 -7.86 5.19 -3.55
CA LEU A 86 -9.08 5.10 -4.36
C LEU A 86 -9.89 6.40 -4.31
N ILE A 87 -10.02 7.01 -3.12
CA ILE A 87 -10.65 8.33 -2.98
C ILE A 87 -9.86 9.36 -3.80
N ALA A 88 -8.54 9.39 -3.67
CA ALA A 88 -7.71 10.33 -4.42
C ALA A 88 -7.78 10.10 -5.93
N ALA A 89 -7.85 8.85 -6.39
CA ALA A 89 -7.96 8.47 -7.80
C ALA A 89 -9.25 8.94 -8.46
N SER A 90 -10.30 9.24 -7.67
CA SER A 90 -11.55 9.81 -8.18
C SER A 90 -11.39 11.28 -8.61
N TYR A 91 -10.35 11.97 -8.11
CA TYR A 91 -10.12 13.40 -8.32
C TYR A 91 -8.81 13.71 -9.04
N LEU A 92 -7.78 12.87 -8.83
CA LEU A 92 -6.43 13.15 -9.33
C LEU A 92 -6.07 12.23 -10.51
N PRO A 93 -5.34 12.76 -11.51
CA PRO A 93 -4.77 11.94 -12.58
C PRO A 93 -3.76 10.92 -12.04
N GLY A 94 -3.65 9.77 -12.71
CA GLY A 94 -2.73 8.69 -12.32
C GLY A 94 -1.26 9.13 -12.24
N GLY A 95 -0.82 10.08 -13.07
CA GLY A 95 0.52 10.65 -13.00
C GLY A 95 0.80 11.36 -11.67
N ILE A 96 -0.14 12.15 -11.16
CA ILE A 96 -0.02 12.83 -9.86
C ILE A 96 -0.03 11.80 -8.72
N LEU A 97 -0.91 10.80 -8.79
CA LEU A 97 -0.93 9.70 -7.82
C LEU A 97 0.40 8.95 -7.77
N SER A 98 1.01 8.69 -8.94
CA SER A 98 2.32 8.02 -9.02
C SER A 98 3.42 8.83 -8.32
N ILE A 99 3.42 10.16 -8.49
CA ILE A 99 4.36 11.06 -7.82
C ILE A 99 4.15 11.04 -6.30
N LEU A 100 2.89 11.07 -5.85
CA LEU A 100 2.56 11.05 -4.43
C LEU A 100 2.94 9.71 -3.79
N ILE A 101 2.70 8.58 -4.45
CA ILE A 101 3.14 7.26 -3.96
C ILE A 101 4.67 7.16 -3.87
N ALA A 102 5.42 7.80 -4.76
CA ALA A 102 6.88 7.82 -4.69
C ALA A 102 7.43 8.49 -3.40
N THR A 103 6.57 9.16 -2.61
CA THR A 103 6.95 9.73 -1.30
C THR A 103 7.05 8.68 -0.17
N VAL A 104 6.73 7.40 -0.41
CA VAL A 104 6.83 6.32 0.61
C VAL A 104 8.16 6.37 1.41
N PRO A 105 9.35 6.47 0.79
CA PRO A 105 10.59 6.52 1.55
C PRO A 105 10.71 7.74 2.46
N MET A 106 10.07 8.86 2.10
CA MET A 106 10.10 10.09 2.87
C MET A 106 9.32 9.98 4.18
N PHE A 107 8.26 9.17 4.20
CA PHE A 107 7.53 8.82 5.42
C PHE A 107 8.17 7.64 6.15
N ALA A 108 8.69 6.65 5.42
CA ALA A 108 9.29 5.46 6.01
C ALA A 108 10.49 5.78 6.90
N PHE A 109 11.37 6.71 6.49
CA PHE A 109 12.58 7.04 7.25
C PHE A 109 12.28 7.68 8.63
N PRO A 110 11.44 8.72 8.76
CA PRO A 110 11.05 9.24 10.08
C PRO A 110 10.41 8.18 10.98
N ILE A 111 9.59 7.30 10.40
CA ILE A 111 8.97 6.19 11.15
C ILE A 111 10.03 5.18 11.60
N ALA A 112 11.04 4.88 10.76
CA ALA A 112 12.17 4.02 11.12
C ALA A 112 12.96 4.58 12.29
N LEU A 113 13.17 5.90 12.32
CA LEU A 113 13.81 6.59 13.45
C LEU A 113 12.98 6.46 14.74
N LEU A 114 11.66 6.70 14.66
CA LEU A 114 10.75 6.56 15.80
C LEU A 114 10.71 5.12 16.33
N PHE A 115 10.82 4.14 15.44
CA PHE A 115 10.88 2.74 15.82
C PHE A 115 12.26 2.29 16.31
N GLY A 116 13.29 3.13 16.17
CA GLY A 116 14.67 2.78 16.54
C GLY A 116 15.29 1.72 15.62
N ILE A 117 14.78 1.59 14.39
CA ILE A 117 15.30 0.67 13.37
C ILE A 117 16.49 1.29 12.66
N ASP A 118 16.45 2.61 12.48
CA ASP A 118 17.48 3.38 11.76
C ASP A 118 18.06 4.47 12.65
N LYS A 119 19.17 5.07 12.19
CA LYS A 119 19.85 6.17 12.89
C LYS A 119 19.72 7.45 12.08
N PHE A 120 19.59 8.56 12.82
CA PHE A 120 19.57 9.87 12.18
C PHE A 120 20.85 10.11 11.37
N GLY A 121 20.65 10.54 10.12
CA GLY A 121 21.73 10.95 9.23
C GLY A 121 21.37 12.25 8.52
N PHE A 122 22.29 13.23 8.53
CA PHE A 122 22.05 14.52 7.89
C PHE A 122 21.75 14.38 6.38
N LEU A 123 22.43 13.46 5.69
CA LEU A 123 22.21 13.19 4.27
C LEU A 123 20.80 12.62 4.01
N HIS A 124 20.29 11.79 4.91
CA HIS A 124 18.92 11.28 4.80
C HIS A 124 17.89 12.41 4.95
N LEU A 125 18.12 13.33 5.90
CA LEU A 125 17.26 14.51 6.07
C LEU A 125 17.27 15.40 4.82
N LEU A 126 18.42 15.66 4.23
CA LEU A 126 18.52 16.40 2.98
C LEU A 126 17.77 15.70 1.85
N GLY A 127 17.91 14.37 1.72
CA GLY A 127 17.17 13.58 0.75
C GLY A 127 15.67 13.74 0.88
N ILE A 128 15.14 13.70 2.12
CA ILE A 128 13.71 13.92 2.40
C ILE A 128 13.29 15.33 1.99
N ILE A 129 14.06 16.36 2.39
CA ILE A 129 13.73 17.76 2.05
C ILE A 129 13.70 17.94 0.53
N PHE A 130 14.73 17.48 -0.18
CA PHE A 130 14.77 17.58 -1.64
C PHE A 130 13.67 16.75 -2.31
N GLY A 131 13.33 15.59 -1.75
CA GLY A 131 12.23 14.77 -2.23
C GLY A 131 10.89 15.48 -2.12
N PHE A 132 10.54 16.03 -0.96
CA PHE A 132 9.31 16.81 -0.80
C PHE A 132 9.32 18.09 -1.63
N LEU A 133 10.46 18.76 -1.75
CA LEU A 133 10.61 19.92 -2.63
C LEU A 133 10.34 19.53 -4.09
N GLY A 134 10.89 18.40 -4.56
CA GLY A 134 10.62 17.87 -5.89
C GLY A 134 9.14 17.60 -6.13
N VAL A 135 8.46 16.95 -5.19
CA VAL A 135 7.01 16.71 -5.25
C VAL A 135 6.24 18.03 -5.26
N TYR A 136 6.62 18.98 -4.41
CA TYR A 136 6.01 20.31 -4.39
C TYR A 136 6.15 21.02 -5.73
N LEU A 137 7.36 21.05 -6.30
CA LEU A 137 7.62 21.70 -7.59
C LEU A 137 6.86 21.05 -8.75
N LEU A 138 6.57 19.74 -8.68
CA LEU A 138 5.80 19.04 -9.69
C LEU A 138 4.29 19.31 -9.57
N ILE A 139 3.79 19.54 -8.36
CA ILE A 139 2.34 19.70 -8.10
C ILE A 139 1.94 21.19 -8.02
N ALA A 140 2.85 22.07 -7.56
CA ALA A 140 2.57 23.49 -7.35
C ALA A 140 2.24 24.31 -8.61
N PRO A 141 2.81 24.02 -9.83
CA PRO A 141 2.38 24.73 -11.03
C PRO A 141 0.87 24.52 -11.27
N LYS A 142 0.14 25.62 -11.50
CA LYS A 142 -1.31 25.61 -11.79
C LYS A 142 -1.69 24.66 -12.94
N ALA A 143 -0.75 24.32 -13.80
CA ALA A 143 -0.95 23.42 -14.94
C ALA A 143 -0.88 21.91 -14.56
N ALA A 144 -0.42 21.56 -13.35
CA ALA A 144 -0.27 20.16 -12.94
C ALA A 144 -1.58 19.53 -12.46
N LEU A 145 -2.46 20.34 -11.84
CA LEU A 145 -3.79 19.89 -11.44
C LEU A 145 -4.80 20.24 -12.52
N PRO A 146 -5.67 19.31 -12.93
CA PRO A 146 -6.74 19.58 -13.90
C PRO A 146 -7.67 20.71 -13.40
N ASP A 147 -7.89 20.77 -12.09
CA ASP A 147 -8.66 21.78 -11.40
C ASP A 147 -7.98 22.12 -10.07
N PRO A 148 -7.58 23.38 -9.82
CA PRO A 148 -7.00 23.78 -8.53
C PRO A 148 -7.94 23.56 -7.33
N SER A 149 -9.26 23.48 -7.53
CA SER A 149 -10.22 23.22 -6.48
C SER A 149 -10.08 21.84 -5.82
N VAL A 150 -9.43 20.87 -6.51
CA VAL A 150 -9.19 19.52 -5.98
C VAL A 150 -7.89 19.39 -5.17
N ALA A 151 -7.15 20.47 -4.94
CA ALA A 151 -5.90 20.45 -4.19
C ALA A 151 -6.05 19.88 -2.76
N TRP A 152 -7.25 19.97 -2.16
CA TRP A 152 -7.56 19.39 -0.85
C TRP A 152 -7.44 17.86 -0.81
N VAL A 153 -7.44 17.19 -1.97
CA VAL A 153 -7.30 15.74 -2.08
C VAL A 153 -5.83 15.30 -1.89
N ILE A 154 -4.86 16.20 -2.12
CA ILE A 154 -3.44 15.88 -1.99
C ILE A 154 -3.08 15.34 -0.59
N PRO A 155 -3.48 15.97 0.53
CA PRO A 155 -3.27 15.40 1.86
C PRO A 155 -3.87 14.00 2.04
N ILE A 156 -5.04 13.75 1.46
CA ILE A 156 -5.67 12.41 1.49
C ILE A 156 -4.82 11.40 0.72
N ALA A 157 -4.33 11.77 -0.46
CA ALA A 157 -3.47 10.91 -1.26
C ALA A 157 -2.13 10.58 -0.56
N LEU A 158 -1.60 11.48 0.28
CA LEU A 158 -0.39 11.27 1.08
C LEU A 158 -0.59 10.30 2.26
N ILE A 159 -1.83 10.00 2.64
CA ILE A 159 -2.12 8.98 3.66
C ILE A 159 -1.60 7.61 3.21
N ALA A 160 -1.77 7.26 1.93
CA ALA A 160 -1.33 5.97 1.42
C ALA A 160 0.18 5.74 1.56
N PRO A 161 1.07 6.61 1.06
CA PRO A 161 2.51 6.42 1.23
C PRO A 161 2.96 6.46 2.70
N MET A 162 2.29 7.23 3.56
CA MET A 162 2.55 7.23 5.00
C MET A 162 2.26 5.85 5.61
N PHE A 163 1.12 5.25 5.30
CA PHE A 163 0.75 3.94 5.80
C PHE A 163 1.63 2.82 5.22
N TYR A 164 2.04 2.88 3.94
CA TYR A 164 3.00 1.93 3.38
C TYR A 164 4.38 2.03 4.06
N GLY A 165 4.82 3.25 4.37
CA GLY A 165 6.03 3.46 5.17
C GLY A 165 5.91 2.88 6.58
N LEU A 166 4.74 3.02 7.22
CA LEU A 166 4.44 2.45 8.53
C LEU A 166 4.40 0.92 8.50
N GLU A 167 3.73 0.32 7.51
CA GLU A 167 3.64 -1.12 7.32
C GLU A 167 5.03 -1.75 7.17
N GLY A 168 5.86 -1.22 6.26
CA GLY A 168 7.21 -1.73 6.04
C GLY A 168 8.06 -1.70 7.31
N ASN A 169 8.01 -0.60 8.06
CA ASN A 169 8.71 -0.46 9.34
C ASN A 169 8.13 -1.36 10.43
N PHE A 170 6.81 -1.56 10.46
CA PHE A 170 6.18 -2.50 11.39
C PHE A 170 6.70 -3.92 11.17
N VAL A 171 6.70 -4.38 9.92
CA VAL A 171 7.20 -5.71 9.56
C VAL A 171 8.70 -5.82 9.84
N ALA A 172 9.49 -4.79 9.56
CA ALA A 172 10.92 -4.78 9.85
C ALA A 172 11.23 -4.88 11.35
N LYS A 173 10.42 -4.23 12.22
CA LYS A 173 10.64 -4.22 13.66
C LYS A 173 10.08 -5.46 14.37
N PHE A 174 8.86 -5.85 14.04
CA PHE A 174 8.11 -6.86 14.78
C PHE A 174 8.07 -8.22 14.07
N GLY A 175 8.52 -8.27 12.81
CA GLY A 175 8.47 -9.47 11.99
C GLY A 175 7.05 -9.85 11.57
N THR A 176 6.92 -11.05 11.04
CA THR A 176 5.66 -11.66 10.63
C THR A 176 5.17 -12.72 11.60
N GLY A 177 5.74 -12.79 12.81
CA GLY A 177 5.53 -13.89 13.73
C GLY A 177 6.09 -15.19 13.15
N ASN A 178 5.36 -16.30 13.38
CA ASN A 178 5.71 -17.62 12.82
C ASN A 178 5.07 -17.84 11.43
N SER A 179 4.54 -16.78 10.79
CA SER A 179 3.79 -16.89 9.53
C SER A 179 4.68 -16.59 8.33
N SER A 180 4.55 -17.39 7.29
CA SER A 180 5.15 -17.09 5.99
C SER A 180 4.48 -15.86 5.34
N PRO A 181 5.13 -15.16 4.40
CA PRO A 181 4.54 -14.01 3.70
C PRO A 181 3.18 -14.32 3.05
N ILE A 182 2.99 -15.54 2.54
CA ILE A 182 1.73 -15.97 1.95
C ILE A 182 0.64 -16.15 3.02
N GLU A 183 0.98 -16.67 4.19
CA GLU A 183 0.05 -16.78 5.32
C GLU A 183 -0.36 -15.41 5.85
N VAL A 184 0.57 -14.46 5.91
CA VAL A 184 0.28 -13.07 6.29
C VAL A 184 -0.69 -12.45 5.29
N LEU A 185 -0.41 -12.58 3.98
CA LEU A 185 -1.27 -12.05 2.94
C LEU A 185 -2.68 -12.67 2.99
N LEU A 186 -2.76 -14.00 3.14
CA LEU A 186 -4.04 -14.71 3.24
C LEU A 186 -4.79 -14.33 4.51
N GLY A 187 -4.13 -14.35 5.67
CA GLY A 187 -4.74 -14.02 6.96
C GLY A 187 -5.24 -12.58 7.03
N ALA A 188 -4.45 -11.63 6.55
CA ALA A 188 -4.85 -10.23 6.43
C ALA A 188 -6.04 -10.07 5.47
N SER A 189 -6.05 -10.80 4.35
CA SER A 189 -7.15 -10.74 3.39
C SER A 189 -8.45 -11.36 3.92
N VAL A 190 -8.37 -12.42 4.72
CA VAL A 190 -9.56 -12.98 5.40
C VAL A 190 -10.15 -11.93 6.35
N ILE A 191 -9.34 -11.30 7.19
CA ILE A 191 -9.81 -10.22 8.09
C ILE A 191 -10.38 -9.05 7.28
N GLY A 192 -9.68 -8.65 6.22
CA GLY A 192 -10.13 -7.58 5.33
C GLY A 192 -11.48 -7.87 4.69
N CYS A 193 -11.72 -9.09 4.22
CA CYS A 193 -13.03 -9.51 3.70
C CYS A 193 -14.13 -9.35 4.75
N PHE A 194 -13.90 -9.81 5.98
CA PHE A 194 -14.91 -9.68 7.04
C PHE A 194 -15.23 -8.22 7.37
N VAL A 195 -14.23 -7.36 7.40
CA VAL A 195 -14.39 -5.94 7.72
C VAL A 195 -15.12 -5.19 6.61
N THR A 196 -14.83 -5.52 5.35
CA THR A 196 -15.37 -4.80 4.18
C THR A 196 -16.61 -5.45 3.57
N PHE A 197 -17.01 -6.65 4.02
CA PHE A 197 -18.11 -7.45 3.46
C PHE A 197 -19.46 -6.72 3.34
N PRO A 198 -19.96 -5.97 4.34
CA PRO A 198 -21.29 -5.35 4.22
C PRO A 198 -21.35 -4.16 3.27
N LEU A 199 -20.21 -3.65 2.82
CA LEU A 199 -20.10 -2.37 2.11
C LEU A 199 -20.23 -2.45 0.57
N PRO A 200 -19.97 -3.59 -0.12
CA PRO A 200 -20.26 -3.72 -1.56
C PRO A 200 -21.74 -3.75 -1.90
N LEU A 201 -22.61 -3.91 -0.89
CA LEU A 201 -24.06 -4.01 -1.06
C LEU A 201 -24.76 -2.65 -0.85
N LEU A 202 -24.04 -1.63 -0.42
CA LEU A 202 -24.47 -0.24 -0.25
C LEU A 202 -23.95 0.64 -1.37
#